data_3faed9a461e73803608d3516771d57aa
#
_entry.id   3faed9a461e73803608d3516771d57aa
#
_cell.length_a   1.000
_cell.length_b   1.000
_cell.length_c   1.000
_cell.angle_alpha   90.00
_cell.angle_beta   90.00
_cell.angle_gamma   90.00
#
_symmetry.space_group_name_H-M   'P 1'
#
loop_
_entity.id
_entity.type
_entity.pdbx_description
1 polymer ?
#
loop_
_entity_poly.entity_id
_entity_poly.type
_entity_poly.pdbx_seq_one_letter_code
_entity_poly.pdbx_strand_id
1 'polypeptide(L)'
;RPLKSGIFIIDPIKVTYKGKKLATKPLRIVIKGAPKSGSGKNIALNTQKKRPAIKTQPEKRYQNIFLETKVSTRNIYLGESIDYAVRLYRRIQLWSQISIQQEDIQNGWQTNLGTSKERVVRKGGQRYYELELSKKKIRPLSPGNFIIPQLSARFVVDPFSGEYTLVSELVSINVQALPEPIPPQFTGAIGQYTMDVMIPT
;
A
#
# COMPACT_ATOMS: atom_id res chain seq x y z
N ARG A 1 4.18 -3.89 19.64
CA ARG A 1 3.70 -2.64 20.29
C ARG A 1 4.77 -2.17 21.27
N PRO A 2 5.28 -0.95 21.19
CA PRO A 2 6.23 -0.45 22.18
C PRO A 2 5.53 -0.31 23.54
N LEU A 3 6.18 -0.83 24.58
CA LEU A 3 5.64 -0.89 25.94
C LEU A 3 5.83 0.41 26.76
N LYS A 4 6.68 1.34 26.29
CA LYS A 4 6.98 2.60 26.98
C LYS A 4 7.18 3.74 25.98
N SER A 5 6.74 4.96 26.35
CA SER A 5 7.10 6.18 25.65
C SER A 5 8.53 6.57 25.97
N GLY A 6 9.25 7.13 25.02
CA GLY A 6 10.64 7.54 25.25
C GLY A 6 11.39 7.81 23.96
N ILE A 7 12.67 8.14 24.10
CA ILE A 7 13.60 8.32 23.01
C ILE A 7 14.49 7.08 22.94
N PHE A 8 14.46 6.40 21.81
CA PHE A 8 15.29 5.23 21.54
C PHE A 8 16.31 5.60 20.47
N ILE A 9 17.57 5.22 20.67
CA ILE A 9 18.63 5.43 19.70
C ILE A 9 19.07 4.05 19.21
N ILE A 10 19.05 3.86 17.90
CA ILE A 10 19.64 2.67 17.26
C ILE A 10 21.04 3.09 16.82
N ASP A 11 22.04 2.37 17.33
CA ASP A 11 23.44 2.64 17.05
C ASP A 11 23.77 2.39 15.55
N PRO A 12 24.82 3.07 15.03
CA PRO A 12 25.25 2.86 13.65
C PRO A 12 25.65 1.42 13.36
N ILE A 13 25.10 0.86 12.28
CA ILE A 13 25.52 -0.44 11.77
C ILE A 13 26.85 -0.23 11.03
N LYS A 14 27.90 -0.96 11.45
CA LYS A 14 29.23 -0.90 10.84
C LYS A 14 29.43 -2.11 9.93
N VAL A 15 29.82 -1.88 8.68
CA VAL A 15 30.11 -2.92 7.68
C VAL A 15 31.48 -2.67 7.08
N THR A 16 32.27 -3.73 6.92
CA THR A 16 33.52 -3.66 6.18
C THR A 16 33.32 -4.33 4.82
N TYR A 17 33.50 -3.57 3.74
CA TYR A 17 33.42 -4.07 2.37
C TYR A 17 34.68 -3.69 1.59
N LYS A 18 35.36 -4.69 1.02
CA LYS A 18 36.63 -4.53 0.28
C LYS A 18 37.66 -3.68 1.03
N GLY A 19 37.84 -3.92 2.34
CA GLY A 19 38.77 -3.20 3.20
C GLY A 19 38.34 -1.79 3.63
N LYS A 20 37.20 -1.29 3.15
CA LYS A 20 36.63 0.01 3.58
C LYS A 20 35.58 -0.18 4.66
N LYS A 21 35.74 0.56 5.75
CA LYS A 21 34.75 0.59 6.86
C LYS A 21 33.65 1.59 6.51
N LEU A 22 32.44 1.13 6.43
CA LEU A 22 31.22 1.93 6.23
C LEU A 22 30.39 1.88 7.50
N ALA A 23 29.76 2.98 7.88
CA ALA A 23 28.85 3.03 9.01
C ALA A 23 27.59 3.84 8.64
N THR A 24 26.44 3.38 9.09
CA THR A 24 25.20 4.15 8.98
C THR A 24 25.19 5.28 10.01
N LYS A 25 24.32 6.28 9.82
CA LYS A 25 24.06 7.27 10.87
C LYS A 25 23.16 6.65 11.95
N PRO A 26 23.33 7.04 13.23
CA PRO A 26 22.43 6.59 14.28
C PRO A 26 21.00 7.03 14.00
N LEU A 27 20.02 6.13 14.28
CA LEU A 27 18.62 6.43 14.11
C LEU A 27 17.97 6.71 15.48
N ARG A 28 17.37 7.89 15.61
CA ARG A 28 16.63 8.29 16.81
C ARG A 28 15.13 8.11 16.61
N ILE A 29 14.53 7.26 17.44
CA ILE A 29 13.09 7.00 17.45
C ILE A 29 12.48 7.65 18.68
N VAL A 30 11.48 8.51 18.49
CA VAL A 30 10.73 9.15 19.57
C VAL A 30 9.34 8.52 19.62
N ILE A 31 9.05 7.79 20.70
CA ILE A 31 7.72 7.22 20.95
C ILE A 31 6.98 8.18 21.88
N LYS A 32 5.99 8.89 21.35
CA LYS A 32 5.10 9.73 22.14
C LYS A 32 4.00 8.85 22.73
N GLY A 33 3.83 8.90 24.04
CA GLY A 33 2.68 8.28 24.71
C GLY A 33 1.39 9.01 24.36
N ALA A 34 0.23 8.34 24.51
CA ALA A 34 -1.07 8.98 24.37
C ALA A 34 -1.15 10.20 25.31
N PRO A 35 -1.80 11.31 24.92
CA PRO A 35 -1.88 12.50 25.73
C PRO A 35 -2.67 12.22 27.01
N LYS A 36 -2.02 12.29 28.16
CA LYS A 36 -2.71 12.48 29.44
C LYS A 36 -3.17 13.92 29.47
N SER A 37 -4.47 14.13 29.56
CA SER A 37 -5.10 15.42 29.87
C SER A 37 -4.47 16.02 31.13
N GLY A 38 -3.89 17.22 30.99
CA GLY A 38 -3.28 17.93 32.12
C GLY A 38 -2.66 19.25 31.66
N SER A 39 -3.30 20.34 32.06
CA SER A 39 -2.97 21.74 31.92
C SER A 39 -1.50 22.09 32.18
N GLY A 40 -0.92 23.01 31.34
CA GLY A 40 0.20 23.81 31.80
C GLY A 40 1.23 24.21 30.75
N LYS A 41 1.12 25.47 30.31
CA LYS A 41 2.19 26.42 29.88
C LYS A 41 3.04 26.14 28.64
N ASN A 42 2.84 27.03 27.67
CA ASN A 42 3.65 27.32 26.49
C ASN A 42 5.13 27.52 26.82
N ILE A 43 6.01 26.79 26.12
CA ILE A 43 7.36 27.26 25.81
C ILE A 43 7.56 27.00 24.31
N ALA A 44 7.57 28.08 23.54
CA ALA A 44 7.96 28.13 22.16
C ALA A 44 9.46 27.88 22.06
N LEU A 45 9.88 26.77 21.44
CA LEU A 45 11.24 26.64 20.92
C LEU A 45 11.14 26.45 19.40
N ASN A 46 11.34 27.57 18.74
CA ASN A 46 11.49 27.74 17.32
C ASN A 46 12.87 27.20 16.91
N THR A 47 12.93 26.02 16.32
CA THR A 47 14.09 25.55 15.56
C THR A 47 13.62 24.85 14.30
N GLN A 48 13.35 25.67 13.29
CA GLN A 48 13.21 25.22 11.91
C GLN A 48 14.58 24.72 11.40
N LYS A 49 14.81 23.41 11.46
CA LYS A 49 15.71 22.72 10.53
C LYS A 49 14.85 22.03 9.50
N LYS A 50 14.82 22.62 8.31
CA LYS A 50 14.24 22.05 7.08
C LYS A 50 14.78 20.62 6.88
N ARG A 51 13.95 19.61 7.19
CA ARG A 51 14.12 18.28 6.62
C ARG A 51 13.68 18.36 5.16
N PRO A 52 14.37 17.71 4.20
CA PRO A 52 13.83 17.57 2.87
C PRO A 52 12.52 16.79 3.01
N ALA A 53 11.40 17.47 2.82
CA ALA A 53 10.09 16.84 2.72
C ALA A 53 10.14 15.94 1.50
N ILE A 54 9.97 14.63 1.71
CA ILE A 54 9.48 13.74 0.66
C ILE A 54 8.14 14.35 0.27
N LYS A 55 8.11 15.00 -0.88
CA LYS A 55 6.87 15.56 -1.45
C LYS A 55 5.95 14.42 -1.82
N THR A 56 5.23 13.90 -0.84
CA THR A 56 4.13 12.98 -1.02
C THR A 56 2.89 13.80 -1.36
N GLN A 57 2.61 13.89 -2.55
CA GLN A 57 1.48 14.37 -3.37
C GLN A 57 1.94 15.47 -4.33
N PRO A 58 1.66 15.31 -5.63
CA PRO A 58 1.91 16.35 -6.59
C PRO A 58 0.98 17.52 -6.27
N GLU A 59 1.58 18.70 -6.07
CA GLU A 59 0.88 19.97 -5.99
C GLU A 59 -0.14 20.08 -7.13
N LYS A 60 -1.12 20.94 -7.00
CA LYS A 60 -2.25 21.25 -7.93
C LYS A 60 -1.98 21.12 -9.45
N ARG A 61 -0.71 21.08 -9.87
CA ARG A 61 -0.28 20.90 -11.26
C ARG A 61 -0.71 19.57 -11.88
N TYR A 62 -0.91 18.53 -11.09
CA TYR A 62 -1.15 17.16 -11.57
C TYR A 62 -2.47 16.56 -11.10
N GLN A 63 -3.49 17.39 -10.86
CA GLN A 63 -4.87 16.93 -10.64
C GLN A 63 -5.39 16.05 -11.81
N ASN A 64 -4.65 16.01 -12.91
CA ASN A 64 -4.96 15.23 -14.11
C ASN A 64 -4.26 13.87 -14.15
N ILE A 65 -3.50 13.50 -13.12
CA ILE A 65 -2.86 12.20 -12.99
C ILE A 65 -2.91 11.71 -11.54
N PHE A 66 -3.41 10.48 -11.33
CA PHE A 66 -3.55 9.89 -9.99
C PHE A 66 -3.59 8.38 -10.05
N LEU A 67 -3.33 7.73 -8.90
CA LEU A 67 -3.54 6.30 -8.69
C LEU A 67 -4.89 6.05 -8.01
N GLU A 68 -5.53 4.95 -8.39
CA GLU A 68 -6.68 4.40 -7.69
C GLU A 68 -6.39 2.95 -7.32
N THR A 69 -6.56 2.65 -6.04
CA THR A 69 -6.47 1.28 -5.52
C THR A 69 -7.89 0.71 -5.38
N LYS A 70 -8.11 -0.48 -5.92
CA LYS A 70 -9.36 -1.22 -5.76
C LYS A 70 -9.10 -2.55 -5.10
N VAL A 71 -9.96 -2.88 -4.14
CA VAL A 71 -10.04 -4.19 -3.51
C VAL A 71 -11.48 -4.67 -3.55
N SER A 72 -11.69 -5.98 -3.69
CA SER A 72 -13.03 -6.57 -3.73
C SER A 72 -13.77 -6.36 -2.41
N THR A 73 -13.07 -6.53 -1.29
CA THR A 73 -13.61 -6.37 0.06
C THR A 73 -12.47 -6.09 1.05
N ARG A 74 -12.81 -5.50 2.20
CA ARG A 74 -11.86 -5.27 3.30
C ARG A 74 -12.12 -6.18 4.51
N ASN A 75 -13.16 -7.01 4.46
CA ASN A 75 -13.49 -8.01 5.49
C ASN A 75 -13.69 -9.35 4.82
N ILE A 76 -12.94 -10.35 5.24
CA ILE A 76 -12.98 -11.71 4.70
C ILE A 76 -12.79 -12.72 5.82
N TYR A 77 -13.17 -13.97 5.56
CA TYR A 77 -12.78 -15.11 6.38
C TYR A 77 -11.44 -15.68 5.91
N LEU A 78 -10.70 -16.31 6.83
CA LEU A 78 -9.49 -17.04 6.48
C LEU A 78 -9.81 -18.12 5.44
N GLY A 79 -9.06 -18.10 4.32
CA GLY A 79 -9.30 -18.99 3.17
C GLY A 79 -9.97 -18.30 1.97
N GLU A 80 -10.63 -17.16 2.16
CA GLU A 80 -11.12 -16.35 1.05
C GLU A 80 -9.99 -15.59 0.33
N SER A 81 -10.27 -15.20 -0.91
CA SER A 81 -9.34 -14.43 -1.72
C SER A 81 -9.85 -13.02 -1.96
N ILE A 82 -8.92 -12.09 -2.09
CA ILE A 82 -9.15 -10.68 -2.38
C ILE A 82 -8.66 -10.39 -3.79
N ASP A 83 -9.48 -9.73 -4.61
CA ASP A 83 -9.02 -9.13 -5.85
C ASP A 83 -8.48 -7.72 -5.54
N TYR A 84 -7.21 -7.50 -5.89
CA TYR A 84 -6.49 -6.25 -5.70
C TYR A 84 -6.05 -5.70 -7.04
N ALA A 85 -6.26 -4.41 -7.29
CA ALA A 85 -5.77 -3.74 -8.48
C ALA A 85 -5.35 -2.30 -8.17
N VAL A 86 -4.25 -1.85 -8.79
CA VAL A 86 -3.83 -0.45 -8.83
C VAL A 86 -3.87 0.04 -10.26
N ARG A 87 -4.57 1.13 -10.49
CA ARG A 87 -4.74 1.76 -11.78
C ARG A 87 -4.23 3.19 -11.77
N LEU A 88 -3.50 3.55 -12.82
CA LEU A 88 -3.12 4.92 -13.11
C LEU A 88 -4.16 5.52 -14.04
N TYR A 89 -4.65 6.70 -13.68
CA TYR A 89 -5.49 7.54 -14.51
C TYR A 89 -4.72 8.79 -14.90
N ARG A 90 -4.64 9.10 -16.21
CA ARG A 90 -3.95 10.28 -16.69
C ARG A 90 -4.73 10.97 -17.81
N ARG A 91 -4.61 12.30 -17.87
CA ARG A 91 -5.12 13.15 -18.96
C ARG A 91 -4.00 13.78 -19.78
N ILE A 92 -2.76 13.61 -19.31
CA ILE A 92 -1.56 14.17 -19.92
C ILE A 92 -0.71 13.04 -20.51
N GLN A 93 0.08 13.35 -21.52
CA GLN A 93 1.11 12.45 -22.02
C GLN A 93 2.26 12.35 -21.01
N LEU A 94 2.90 11.19 -20.93
CA LEU A 94 4.11 10.99 -20.18
C LEU A 94 5.30 10.94 -21.14
N TRP A 95 6.40 11.55 -20.72
CA TRP A 95 7.64 11.53 -21.49
C TRP A 95 8.38 10.20 -21.32
N SER A 96 8.32 9.60 -20.16
CA SER A 96 8.98 8.32 -19.85
C SER A 96 7.99 7.17 -19.71
N GLN A 97 8.53 5.95 -19.74
CA GLN A 97 7.82 4.78 -19.23
C GLN A 97 7.61 4.89 -17.72
N ILE A 98 6.61 4.18 -17.21
CA ILE A 98 6.30 4.14 -15.79
C ILE A 98 7.11 3.04 -15.13
N SER A 99 7.95 3.39 -14.16
CA SER A 99 8.65 2.46 -13.30
C SER A 99 7.80 2.17 -12.06
N ILE A 100 7.56 0.87 -11.78
CA ILE A 100 6.71 0.42 -10.68
C ILE A 100 7.58 -0.27 -9.64
N GLN A 101 7.37 0.08 -8.37
CA GLN A 101 7.98 -0.58 -7.22
C GLN A 101 6.93 -0.84 -6.16
N GLN A 102 6.86 -2.07 -5.67
CA GLN A 102 6.01 -2.48 -4.55
C GLN A 102 6.80 -3.47 -3.70
N GLU A 103 6.70 -3.33 -2.38
CA GLU A 103 7.25 -4.31 -1.45
C GLU A 103 6.47 -5.63 -1.55
N ASP A 104 7.12 -6.73 -1.18
CA ASP A 104 6.48 -8.04 -1.16
C ASP A 104 5.36 -8.10 -0.12
N ILE A 105 4.24 -8.69 -0.51
CA ILE A 105 3.11 -8.91 0.38
C ILE A 105 3.44 -10.07 1.31
N GLN A 106 3.58 -9.77 2.59
CA GLN A 106 3.91 -10.75 3.62
C GLN A 106 2.66 -11.50 4.09
N ASN A 107 2.84 -12.76 4.52
CA ASN A 107 1.78 -13.62 5.07
C ASN A 107 0.57 -13.82 4.15
N GLY A 108 0.79 -13.80 2.84
CA GLY A 108 -0.26 -13.98 1.84
C GLY A 108 0.24 -14.72 0.61
N TRP A 109 -0.59 -15.62 0.11
CA TRP A 109 -0.39 -16.18 -1.23
C TRP A 109 -0.89 -15.19 -2.27
N GLN A 110 -0.11 -14.92 -3.31
CA GLN A 110 -0.49 -13.98 -4.36
C GLN A 110 -0.33 -14.60 -5.75
N THR A 111 -1.31 -14.33 -6.61
CA THR A 111 -1.28 -14.70 -8.03
C THR A 111 -1.42 -13.43 -8.85
N ASN A 112 -0.47 -13.16 -9.75
CA ASN A 112 -0.58 -12.08 -10.71
C ASN A 112 -1.59 -12.46 -11.80
N LEU A 113 -2.55 -11.59 -12.05
CA LEU A 113 -3.59 -11.81 -13.07
C LEU A 113 -3.26 -11.13 -14.41
N GLY A 114 -2.03 -10.62 -14.54
CA GLY A 114 -1.63 -9.80 -15.68
C GLY A 114 -2.23 -8.39 -15.59
N THR A 115 -1.80 -7.53 -16.49
CA THR A 115 -2.31 -6.16 -16.60
C THR A 115 -2.96 -5.95 -17.96
N SER A 116 -4.00 -5.13 -18.02
CA SER A 116 -4.68 -4.79 -19.26
C SER A 116 -3.91 -3.71 -20.03
N LYS A 117 -4.12 -3.68 -21.35
CA LYS A 117 -3.63 -2.56 -22.18
C LYS A 117 -4.30 -1.26 -21.74
N GLU A 118 -3.60 -0.15 -21.98
CA GLU A 118 -4.15 1.18 -21.75
C GLU A 118 -5.45 1.38 -22.54
N ARG A 119 -6.44 1.95 -21.88
CA ARG A 119 -7.75 2.26 -22.50
C ARG A 119 -8.26 3.64 -22.11
N VAL A 120 -9.14 4.20 -22.94
CA VAL A 120 -9.79 5.46 -22.63
C VAL A 120 -11.08 5.20 -21.87
N VAL A 121 -11.22 5.87 -20.71
CA VAL A 121 -12.40 5.78 -19.85
C VAL A 121 -12.95 7.16 -19.51
N ARG A 122 -14.21 7.23 -19.08
CA ARG A 122 -14.79 8.44 -18.50
C ARG A 122 -14.94 8.28 -17.00
N LYS A 123 -14.44 9.27 -16.22
CA LYS A 123 -14.54 9.31 -14.77
C LYS A 123 -14.87 10.73 -14.32
N GLY A 124 -15.96 10.91 -13.57
CA GLY A 124 -16.44 12.24 -13.19
C GLY A 124 -16.71 13.19 -14.37
N GLY A 125 -17.22 12.66 -15.49
CA GLY A 125 -17.48 13.43 -16.70
C GLY A 125 -16.22 13.72 -17.57
N GLN A 126 -15.02 13.43 -17.08
CA GLN A 126 -13.75 13.69 -17.75
C GLN A 126 -13.20 12.42 -18.42
N ARG A 127 -12.49 12.58 -19.54
CA ARG A 127 -11.79 11.48 -20.24
C ARG A 127 -10.42 11.27 -19.64
N TYR A 128 -10.07 10.01 -19.35
CA TYR A 128 -8.76 9.58 -18.86
C TYR A 128 -8.22 8.42 -19.68
N TYR A 129 -6.91 8.34 -19.80
CA TYR A 129 -6.21 7.12 -20.13
C TYR A 129 -6.04 6.32 -18.84
N GLU A 130 -6.61 5.11 -18.79
CA GLU A 130 -6.50 4.18 -17.66
C GLU A 130 -5.46 3.12 -18.00
N LEU A 131 -4.47 2.96 -17.17
CA LEU A 131 -3.47 1.90 -17.25
C LEU A 131 -3.49 1.08 -15.96
N GLU A 132 -3.67 -0.22 -16.06
CA GLU A 132 -3.62 -1.13 -14.91
C GLU A 132 -2.15 -1.45 -14.60
N LEU A 133 -1.64 -0.94 -13.46
CA LEU A 133 -0.24 -1.11 -13.05
C LEU A 133 -0.01 -2.44 -12.33
N SER A 134 -0.99 -2.90 -11.57
CA SER A 134 -0.95 -4.17 -10.84
C SER A 134 -2.34 -4.75 -10.73
N LYS A 135 -2.47 -6.07 -10.92
CA LYS A 135 -3.68 -6.82 -10.68
C LYS A 135 -3.33 -8.18 -10.11
N LYS A 136 -3.83 -8.45 -8.92
CA LYS A 136 -3.47 -9.64 -8.15
C LYS A 136 -4.70 -10.24 -7.48
N LYS A 137 -4.71 -11.56 -7.38
CA LYS A 137 -5.56 -12.29 -6.44
C LYS A 137 -4.71 -12.64 -5.23
N ILE A 138 -5.15 -12.28 -4.03
CA ILE A 138 -4.40 -12.41 -2.79
C ILE A 138 -5.22 -13.24 -1.81
N ARG A 139 -4.58 -14.24 -1.17
CA ARG A 139 -5.17 -15.07 -0.12
C ARG A 139 -4.30 -14.95 1.13
N PRO A 140 -4.78 -14.30 2.19
CA PRO A 140 -4.10 -14.28 3.49
C PRO A 140 -3.95 -15.68 4.08
N LEU A 141 -2.86 -15.91 4.82
CA LEU A 141 -2.52 -17.21 5.41
C LEU A 141 -2.83 -17.29 6.91
N SER A 142 -3.18 -16.17 7.54
CA SER A 142 -3.52 -16.11 8.96
C SER A 142 -4.62 -15.08 9.23
N PRO A 143 -5.44 -15.29 10.28
CA PRO A 143 -6.42 -14.31 10.70
C PRO A 143 -5.75 -13.07 11.30
N GLY A 144 -6.48 -11.96 11.34
CA GLY A 144 -6.02 -10.68 11.88
C GLY A 144 -5.94 -9.58 10.84
N ASN A 145 -5.17 -8.54 11.13
CA ASN A 145 -4.99 -7.42 10.23
C ASN A 145 -3.94 -7.73 9.17
N PHE A 146 -4.38 -7.92 7.94
CA PHE A 146 -3.52 -8.19 6.78
C PHE A 146 -3.26 -6.90 5.99
N ILE A 147 -1.98 -6.59 5.73
CA ILE A 147 -1.55 -5.35 5.07
C ILE A 147 -1.04 -5.65 3.67
N ILE A 148 -1.59 -4.92 2.69
CA ILE A 148 -1.05 -4.87 1.33
C ILE A 148 -0.23 -3.58 1.22
N PRO A 149 1.09 -3.66 0.97
CA PRO A 149 1.97 -2.50 0.91
C PRO A 149 1.63 -1.59 -0.26
N GLN A 150 2.02 -0.32 -0.12
CA GLN A 150 1.84 0.69 -1.15
C GLN A 150 2.66 0.35 -2.40
N LEU A 151 2.11 0.70 -3.57
CA LEU A 151 2.80 0.65 -4.84
C LEU A 151 3.25 2.08 -5.19
N SER A 152 4.53 2.24 -5.51
CA SER A 152 5.11 3.47 -6.06
C SER A 152 5.19 3.40 -7.56
N ALA A 153 4.70 4.44 -8.23
CA ALA A 153 4.82 4.62 -9.67
C ALA A 153 5.64 5.88 -9.96
N ARG A 154 6.77 5.74 -10.65
CA ARG A 154 7.68 6.82 -11.03
C ARG A 154 7.64 7.06 -12.52
N PHE A 155 7.64 8.31 -12.93
CA PHE A 155 7.57 8.73 -14.34
C PHE A 155 8.02 10.18 -14.50
N VAL A 156 8.31 10.56 -15.76
CA VAL A 156 8.62 11.95 -16.15
C VAL A 156 7.48 12.45 -17.04
N VAL A 157 6.99 13.64 -16.75
CA VAL A 157 5.90 14.28 -17.52
C VAL A 157 6.45 15.04 -18.72
N ASP A 158 7.52 15.78 -18.52
CA ASP A 158 8.23 16.54 -19.55
C ASP A 158 9.73 16.54 -19.24
N PRO A 159 10.61 16.79 -20.25
CA PRO A 159 12.06 16.68 -20.10
C PRO A 159 12.67 17.62 -19.05
N PHE A 160 11.94 18.66 -18.64
CA PHE A 160 12.45 19.70 -17.74
C PHE A 160 11.89 19.60 -16.33
N SER A 161 10.89 18.77 -16.09
CA SER A 161 10.15 18.73 -14.82
C SER A 161 10.74 17.77 -13.77
N GLY A 162 11.71 16.93 -14.14
CA GLY A 162 12.25 15.89 -13.29
C GLY A 162 11.31 14.68 -13.11
N GLU A 163 11.68 13.77 -12.22
CA GLU A 163 10.93 12.55 -11.95
C GLU A 163 9.82 12.81 -10.91
N TYR A 164 8.63 12.31 -11.20
CA TYR A 164 7.47 12.33 -10.31
C TYR A 164 7.25 10.94 -9.73
N THR A 165 6.78 10.91 -8.48
CA THR A 165 6.39 9.68 -7.80
C THR A 165 4.96 9.81 -7.29
N LEU A 166 4.11 8.87 -7.70
CA LEU A 166 2.80 8.64 -7.10
C LEU A 166 2.85 7.38 -6.25
N VAL A 167 2.16 7.42 -5.12
CA VAL A 167 2.09 6.28 -4.20
C VAL A 167 0.63 5.89 -4.02
N SER A 168 0.35 4.60 -4.13
CA SER A 168 -0.99 4.06 -3.95
C SER A 168 -1.43 4.10 -2.48
N GLU A 169 -2.70 3.84 -2.23
CA GLU A 169 -3.21 3.65 -0.87
C GLU A 169 -2.59 2.41 -0.22
N LEU A 170 -2.25 2.51 1.08
CA LEU A 170 -1.97 1.35 1.92
C LEU A 170 -3.30 0.66 2.22
N VAL A 171 -3.40 -0.63 1.92
CA VAL A 171 -4.63 -1.39 2.12
C VAL A 171 -4.53 -2.26 3.36
N SER A 172 -5.50 -2.11 4.26
CA SER A 172 -5.68 -2.98 5.43
C SER A 172 -6.94 -3.83 5.25
N ILE A 173 -6.80 -5.13 5.43
CA ILE A 173 -7.86 -6.14 5.32
C ILE A 173 -8.03 -6.81 6.67
N ASN A 174 -9.25 -6.90 7.15
CA ASN A 174 -9.59 -7.64 8.35
C ASN A 174 -9.91 -9.09 7.98
N VAL A 175 -9.04 -10.01 8.35
CA VAL A 175 -9.20 -11.46 8.13
C VAL A 175 -9.76 -12.10 9.40
N GLN A 176 -10.99 -12.57 9.33
CA GLN A 176 -11.67 -13.22 10.44
C GLN A 176 -11.31 -14.71 10.48
N ALA A 177 -11.19 -15.27 11.67
CA ALA A 177 -11.13 -16.70 11.84
C ALA A 177 -12.48 -17.32 11.40
N LEU A 178 -12.44 -18.60 11.03
CA LEU A 178 -13.68 -19.34 10.74
C LEU A 178 -14.54 -19.43 12.00
N PRO A 179 -15.87 -19.35 11.86
CA PRO A 179 -16.79 -19.61 12.97
C PRO A 179 -16.62 -21.02 13.54
N GLU A 180 -16.63 -21.14 14.85
CA GLU A 180 -16.64 -22.44 15.53
C GLU A 180 -18.05 -22.78 16.00
N PRO A 181 -18.43 -24.09 16.10
CA PRO A 181 -17.62 -25.26 15.73
C PRO A 181 -17.56 -25.49 14.21
N ILE A 182 -16.37 -25.88 13.72
CA ILE A 182 -16.21 -26.25 12.30
C ILE A 182 -16.89 -27.60 12.08
N PRO A 183 -17.81 -27.73 11.08
CA PRO A 183 -18.45 -28.98 10.77
C PRO A 183 -17.45 -30.11 10.42
N PRO A 184 -17.64 -31.35 10.85
CA PRO A 184 -16.70 -32.45 10.57
C PRO A 184 -16.45 -32.71 9.07
N GLN A 185 -17.44 -32.41 8.20
CA GLN A 185 -17.32 -32.58 6.76
C GLN A 185 -16.82 -31.34 6.02
N PHE A 186 -16.36 -30.32 6.74
CA PHE A 186 -15.86 -29.11 6.13
C PHE A 186 -14.59 -29.36 5.33
N THR A 187 -14.64 -29.13 4.02
CA THR A 187 -13.53 -29.38 3.07
C THR A 187 -12.66 -28.16 2.80
N GLY A 188 -12.87 -27.05 3.52
CA GLY A 188 -12.12 -25.81 3.32
C GLY A 188 -12.67 -24.91 2.21
N ALA A 189 -13.83 -25.22 1.64
CA ALA A 189 -14.50 -24.36 0.66
C ALA A 189 -15.15 -23.17 1.36
N ILE A 190 -14.61 -21.97 1.14
CA ILE A 190 -15.08 -20.71 1.74
C ILE A 190 -15.33 -19.72 0.63
N GLY A 191 -16.49 -19.03 0.67
CA GLY A 191 -16.88 -18.05 -0.32
C GLY A 191 -18.41 -18.03 -0.53
N GLN A 192 -18.84 -17.24 -1.51
CA GLN A 192 -20.22 -17.22 -1.96
C GLN A 192 -20.35 -18.18 -3.14
N TYR A 193 -21.27 -19.15 -3.03
CA TYR A 193 -21.51 -20.16 -4.04
C TYR A 193 -22.96 -20.05 -4.53
N THR A 194 -23.16 -20.24 -5.82
CA THR A 194 -24.45 -20.44 -6.43
C THR A 194 -24.52 -21.89 -6.91
N MET A 195 -25.59 -22.61 -6.56
CA MET A 195 -25.82 -23.98 -7.01
C MET A 195 -26.96 -23.99 -7.99
N ASP A 196 -26.69 -24.42 -9.22
CA ASP A 196 -27.70 -24.68 -10.24
C ASP A 196 -27.85 -26.18 -10.43
N VAL A 197 -29.06 -26.69 -10.24
CA VAL A 197 -29.38 -28.11 -10.43
C VAL A 197 -30.17 -28.27 -11.72
N MET A 198 -29.61 -28.98 -12.71
CA MET A 198 -30.32 -29.40 -13.90
C MET A 198 -30.85 -30.81 -13.68
N ILE A 199 -32.17 -30.98 -13.68
CA ILE A 199 -32.83 -32.29 -13.66
C ILE A 199 -33.04 -32.68 -15.13
N PRO A 200 -32.40 -33.75 -15.63
CA PRO A 200 -32.69 -34.23 -16.98
C PRO A 200 -34.13 -34.74 -17.03
N THR A 201 -34.92 -34.26 -17.99
CA THR A 201 -36.26 -34.72 -18.30
C THR A 201 -36.20 -35.95 -19.17
#